data_507e4da242265ba0c5fba162744a85f9
#
_entry.id   507e4da242265ba0c5fba162744a85f9
#
_cell.length_a   1.000
_cell.length_b   1.000
_cell.length_c   1.000
_cell.angle_alpha   90.00
_cell.angle_beta   90.00
_cell.angle_gamma   90.00
#
_symmetry.space_group_name_H-M   'P 1'
#
loop_
_entity.id
_entity.type
_entity.pdbx_description
1 polymer ?
#
loop_
_entity_poly.entity_id
_entity_poly.type
_entity_poly.pdbx_seq_one_letter_code
_entity_poly.pdbx_strand_id
1 'polypeptide(L)'
;MRRVHPLKFACLALLLTAPLTAFAVGKCDRVIATGAADNPPFLWRDPENPKRLIGASADLLKAITDSLGLKLEVLYTGGPSKALEEVRSGRVDLLLDATLDVEKLAVLDFVHPPVAPLQTVAWVRHEPGFLYAGRDDLAGLRGLVVKGDSFTDAGLQLRTAPDLAQATRSLLKQEADYVLHERYSAVARLGGQGLLDEVQRLEPPVASREMHLAVAHDSACNDPWLRGQLAIKMTELRAAGVPRQLLSENLLRWRDQQSKPAKTP
;
A
#
# COMPACT_ATOMS: atom_id res chain seq x y z
N MET A 1 -3.79 -53.72 79.20
CA MET A 1 -2.91 -52.74 78.55
C MET A 1 -3.13 -52.79 77.05
N ARG A 2 -3.93 -51.87 76.48
CA ARG A 2 -4.21 -51.77 75.04
C ARG A 2 -3.54 -50.51 74.56
N ARG A 3 -2.60 -50.59 73.62
CA ARG A 3 -1.92 -49.49 72.99
C ARG A 3 -2.77 -49.02 71.83
N VAL A 4 -3.15 -47.68 71.84
CA VAL A 4 -3.85 -47.01 70.80
C VAL A 4 -2.83 -46.39 69.86
N HIS A 5 -2.91 -46.74 68.57
CA HIS A 5 -2.07 -46.09 67.51
C HIS A 5 -2.73 -44.84 67.02
N PRO A 6 -2.02 -43.69 66.86
CA PRO A 6 -2.58 -42.50 66.22
C PRO A 6 -2.54 -42.59 64.69
N LEU A 7 -3.70 -42.47 64.07
CA LEU A 7 -3.91 -42.42 62.62
C LEU A 7 -3.41 -41.09 62.11
N LYS A 8 -2.34 -41.05 61.29
CA LYS A 8 -1.85 -39.87 60.66
C LYS A 8 -2.72 -39.57 59.45
N PHE A 9 -3.54 -38.49 59.50
CA PHE A 9 -4.22 -37.92 58.34
C PHE A 9 -3.21 -37.13 57.50
N ALA A 10 -2.81 -37.64 56.34
CA ALA A 10 -2.09 -36.92 55.33
C ALA A 10 -3.08 -36.16 54.45
N CYS A 11 -3.22 -34.86 54.68
CA CYS A 11 -3.93 -33.96 53.75
C CYS A 11 -3.11 -33.78 52.48
N LEU A 12 -3.53 -34.44 51.40
CA LEU A 12 -2.98 -34.24 50.05
C LEU A 12 -3.60 -32.96 49.48
N ALA A 13 -2.88 -31.83 49.57
CA ALA A 13 -3.26 -30.59 48.94
C ALA A 13 -3.04 -30.70 47.42
N LEU A 14 -4.10 -30.93 46.66
CA LEU A 14 -4.09 -30.91 45.20
C LEU A 14 -3.99 -29.44 44.77
N LEU A 15 -2.79 -28.96 44.46
CA LEU A 15 -2.56 -27.68 43.80
C LEU A 15 -3.13 -27.77 42.36
N LEU A 16 -4.33 -27.18 42.14
CA LEU A 16 -4.88 -26.91 40.81
C LEU A 16 -3.98 -25.85 40.15
N THR A 17 -3.01 -26.27 39.37
CA THR A 17 -2.30 -25.39 38.43
C THR A 17 -3.23 -25.13 37.24
N ALA A 18 -4.05 -24.08 37.31
CA ALA A 18 -4.74 -23.57 36.13
C ALA A 18 -3.68 -23.08 35.13
N PRO A 19 -3.70 -23.51 33.87
CA PRO A 19 -2.84 -22.94 32.86
C PRO A 19 -3.19 -21.45 32.68
N LEU A 20 -2.31 -20.56 33.12
CA LEU A 20 -2.34 -19.16 32.72
C LEU A 20 -2.11 -19.14 31.21
N THR A 21 -3.17 -19.01 30.43
CA THR A 21 -3.06 -18.68 29.02
C THR A 21 -2.46 -17.30 28.94
N ALA A 22 -1.14 -17.24 28.78
CA ALA A 22 -0.46 -16.00 28.45
C ALA A 22 -0.89 -15.63 27.04
N PHE A 23 -1.85 -14.71 26.92
CA PHE A 23 -2.11 -14.04 25.66
C PHE A 23 -0.84 -13.28 25.31
N ALA A 24 -0.24 -13.58 24.16
CA ALA A 24 0.87 -12.81 23.65
C ALA A 24 0.32 -11.40 23.33
N VAL A 25 0.65 -10.44 24.17
CA VAL A 25 0.33 -9.02 23.97
C VAL A 25 1.50 -8.43 23.18
N GLY A 26 1.20 -7.69 22.12
CA GLY A 26 2.22 -6.96 21.36
C GLY A 26 2.95 -5.94 22.25
N LYS A 27 4.15 -5.52 21.84
CA LYS A 27 4.97 -4.56 22.59
C LYS A 27 4.38 -3.15 22.58
N CYS A 28 3.55 -2.81 21.58
CA CYS A 28 3.02 -1.48 21.35
C CYS A 28 1.50 -1.46 21.43
N ASP A 29 0.96 -0.37 21.94
CA ASP A 29 -0.46 -0.01 21.90
C ASP A 29 -0.80 0.96 20.75
N ARG A 30 0.25 1.47 20.08
CA ARG A 30 0.18 2.42 18.96
C ARG A 30 1.23 2.08 17.92
N VAL A 31 0.87 2.25 16.65
CA VAL A 31 1.77 2.15 15.50
C VAL A 31 1.72 3.43 14.66
N ILE A 32 2.85 3.82 14.12
CA ILE A 32 3.03 4.96 13.23
C ILE A 32 3.37 4.45 11.84
N ALA A 33 2.68 4.94 10.82
CA ALA A 33 2.88 4.53 9.44
C ALA A 33 3.10 5.74 8.53
N THR A 34 3.76 5.52 7.40
CA THR A 34 3.98 6.50 6.33
C THR A 34 4.02 5.83 4.96
N GLY A 35 4.21 6.62 3.90
CA GLY A 35 4.37 6.18 2.53
C GLY A 35 4.47 7.35 1.55
N ALA A 36 4.42 7.07 0.25
CA ALA A 36 4.47 8.07 -0.80
C ALA A 36 3.17 8.89 -0.84
N ALA A 37 3.29 10.18 -0.57
CA ALA A 37 2.15 11.10 -0.43
C ALA A 37 1.51 11.55 -1.75
N ASP A 38 1.99 11.05 -2.87
CA ASP A 38 1.53 11.45 -4.21
C ASP A 38 1.20 10.22 -5.06
N ASN A 39 0.47 9.29 -4.47
CA ASN A 39 0.06 8.04 -5.10
C ASN A 39 -1.45 7.73 -4.87
N PRO A 40 -2.38 8.65 -5.27
CA PRO A 40 -3.81 8.33 -5.20
C PRO A 40 -4.13 7.17 -6.15
N PRO A 41 -5.04 6.27 -5.79
CA PRO A 41 -5.91 6.24 -4.61
C PRO A 41 -5.32 5.50 -3.40
N PHE A 42 -4.06 5.07 -3.48
CA PHE A 42 -3.42 4.30 -2.40
C PHE A 42 -3.06 5.17 -1.21
N LEU A 43 -2.33 6.28 -1.45
CA LEU A 43 -1.93 7.25 -0.43
C LEU A 43 -1.81 8.65 -1.02
N TRP A 44 -2.35 9.65 -0.30
CA TRP A 44 -2.15 11.06 -0.59
C TRP A 44 -2.29 11.91 0.66
N ARG A 45 -1.86 13.16 0.59
CA ARG A 45 -1.98 14.09 1.71
C ARG A 45 -3.43 14.47 1.95
N ASP A 46 -3.86 14.43 3.20
CA ASP A 46 -5.18 14.87 3.59
C ASP A 46 -5.30 16.40 3.37
N PRO A 47 -6.26 16.89 2.54
CA PRO A 47 -6.44 18.33 2.32
C PRO A 47 -6.82 19.11 3.58
N GLU A 48 -7.45 18.43 4.57
CA GLU A 48 -7.88 19.06 5.83
C GLU A 48 -6.78 19.03 6.89
N ASN A 49 -5.86 18.06 6.79
CA ASN A 49 -4.70 17.94 7.68
C ASN A 49 -3.45 17.52 6.88
N PRO A 50 -2.69 18.47 6.31
CA PRO A 50 -1.54 18.17 5.44
C PRO A 50 -0.39 17.39 6.09
N LYS A 51 -0.41 17.19 7.41
CA LYS A 51 0.54 16.32 8.13
C LYS A 51 0.14 14.85 8.12
N ARG A 52 -1.06 14.54 7.65
CA ARG A 52 -1.63 13.19 7.63
C ARG A 52 -1.69 12.67 6.20
N LEU A 53 -1.52 11.36 6.05
CA LEU A 53 -1.83 10.63 4.81
C LEU A 53 -3.16 9.90 4.95
N ILE A 54 -3.90 9.87 3.85
CA ILE A 54 -5.16 9.14 3.68
C ILE A 54 -5.09 8.33 2.39
N GLY A 55 -6.00 7.38 2.20
CA GLY A 55 -6.06 6.53 1.02
C GLY A 55 -6.29 5.06 1.34
N ALA A 56 -6.42 4.24 0.32
CA ALA A 56 -6.80 2.84 0.46
C ALA A 56 -5.83 2.03 1.36
N SER A 57 -4.52 2.30 1.29
CA SER A 57 -3.53 1.64 2.15
C SER A 57 -3.64 2.09 3.61
N ALA A 58 -3.94 3.38 3.86
CA ALA A 58 -4.17 3.89 5.20
C ALA A 58 -5.46 3.30 5.82
N ASP A 59 -6.54 3.25 5.05
CA ASP A 59 -7.82 2.70 5.49
C ASP A 59 -7.72 1.18 5.73
N LEU A 60 -6.94 0.46 4.93
CA LEU A 60 -6.66 -0.96 5.13
C LEU A 60 -5.89 -1.21 6.43
N LEU A 61 -4.80 -0.47 6.67
CA LEU A 61 -4.07 -0.59 7.94
C LEU A 61 -4.95 -0.19 9.13
N LYS A 62 -5.82 0.82 8.97
CA LYS A 62 -6.78 1.20 10.01
C LYS A 62 -7.74 0.07 10.35
N ALA A 63 -8.30 -0.63 9.36
CA ALA A 63 -9.15 -1.80 9.60
C ALA A 63 -8.43 -2.90 10.38
N ILE A 64 -7.14 -3.13 10.07
CA ILE A 64 -6.31 -4.08 10.81
C ILE A 64 -6.10 -3.62 12.25
N THR A 65 -5.61 -2.40 12.45
CA THR A 65 -5.26 -1.89 13.78
C THR A 65 -6.47 -1.77 14.69
N ASP A 66 -7.63 -1.34 14.18
CA ASP A 66 -8.89 -1.30 14.92
C ASP A 66 -9.27 -2.70 15.42
N SER A 67 -9.12 -3.74 14.58
CA SER A 67 -9.41 -5.14 14.96
C SER A 67 -8.46 -5.70 16.03
N LEU A 68 -7.29 -5.10 16.18
CA LEU A 68 -6.27 -5.47 17.15
C LEU A 68 -6.27 -4.59 18.40
N GLY A 69 -7.11 -3.56 18.45
CA GLY A 69 -7.15 -2.58 19.54
C GLY A 69 -5.94 -1.64 19.57
N LEU A 70 -5.21 -1.50 18.44
CA LEU A 70 -4.04 -0.62 18.33
C LEU A 70 -4.46 0.76 17.83
N LYS A 71 -3.82 1.80 18.36
CA LYS A 71 -3.94 3.16 17.84
C LYS A 71 -3.09 3.30 16.58
N LEU A 72 -3.60 4.01 15.56
CA LEU A 72 -2.89 4.26 14.30
C LEU A 72 -2.69 5.75 14.05
N GLU A 73 -1.47 6.11 13.69
CA GLU A 73 -1.15 7.41 13.10
C GLU A 73 -0.53 7.20 11.70
N VAL A 74 -1.08 7.84 10.68
CA VAL A 74 -0.54 7.78 9.30
C VAL A 74 -0.03 9.16 8.94
N LEU A 75 1.30 9.34 8.96
CA LEU A 75 1.94 10.65 8.90
C LEU A 75 2.56 10.91 7.54
N TYR A 76 2.47 12.16 7.10
CA TYR A 76 3.29 12.65 6.00
C TYR A 76 4.68 12.99 6.50
N THR A 77 5.68 12.28 6.03
CA THR A 77 7.09 12.44 6.45
C THR A 77 7.98 13.06 5.36
N GLY A 78 7.39 13.43 4.23
CA GLY A 78 8.10 13.97 3.07
C GLY A 78 7.88 13.13 1.80
N GLY A 79 8.77 13.29 0.82
CA GLY A 79 8.72 12.46 -0.41
C GLY A 79 9.11 10.99 -0.16
N PRO A 80 9.02 10.13 -1.17
CA PRO A 80 9.22 8.67 -1.01
C PRO A 80 10.56 8.29 -0.36
N SER A 81 11.66 8.95 -0.75
CA SER A 81 12.98 8.70 -0.15
C SER A 81 13.02 9.07 1.34
N LYS A 82 12.35 10.17 1.73
CA LYS A 82 12.27 10.58 3.13
C LYS A 82 11.39 9.63 3.94
N ALA A 83 10.28 9.19 3.38
CA ALA A 83 9.42 8.17 4.00
C ALA A 83 10.22 6.89 4.31
N LEU A 84 10.99 6.39 3.35
CA LEU A 84 11.84 5.22 3.54
C LEU A 84 12.94 5.45 4.60
N GLU A 85 13.54 6.65 4.65
CA GLU A 85 14.54 7.01 5.67
C GLU A 85 13.94 6.99 7.08
N GLU A 86 12.73 7.56 7.27
CA GLU A 86 12.04 7.58 8.57
C GLU A 86 11.71 6.16 9.05
N VAL A 87 11.27 5.29 8.12
CA VAL A 87 11.00 3.87 8.43
C VAL A 87 12.30 3.12 8.72
N ARG A 88 13.35 3.29 7.90
CA ARG A 88 14.67 2.66 8.12
C ARG A 88 15.29 3.02 9.48
N SER A 89 15.05 4.21 9.97
CA SER A 89 15.56 4.67 11.29
C SER A 89 14.71 4.20 12.48
N GLY A 90 13.63 3.46 12.27
CA GLY A 90 12.71 3.02 13.32
C GLY A 90 11.86 4.12 13.95
N ARG A 91 11.92 5.38 13.44
CA ARG A 91 11.04 6.47 13.90
C ARG A 91 9.59 6.29 13.44
N VAL A 92 9.39 5.56 12.37
CA VAL A 92 8.10 5.15 11.84
C VAL A 92 8.08 3.62 11.73
N ASP A 93 7.00 2.99 12.13
CA ASP A 93 6.91 1.54 12.28
C ASP A 93 6.63 0.82 10.96
N LEU A 94 5.79 1.43 10.08
CA LEU A 94 5.34 0.78 8.84
C LEU A 94 5.46 1.70 7.62
N LEU A 95 5.86 1.08 6.49
CA LEU A 95 5.72 1.64 5.15
C LEU A 95 4.49 1.01 4.47
N LEU A 96 3.58 1.86 3.93
CA LEU A 96 2.26 1.43 3.45
C LEU A 96 2.20 1.05 1.96
N ASP A 97 3.25 1.36 1.22
CA ASP A 97 3.32 1.22 -0.24
C ASP A 97 4.66 0.60 -0.70
N ALA A 98 5.18 -0.31 0.13
CA ALA A 98 6.44 -0.98 -0.16
C ALA A 98 6.32 -1.90 -1.38
N THR A 99 7.20 -1.72 -2.35
CA THR A 99 7.45 -2.73 -3.40
C THR A 99 8.69 -3.51 -3.03
N LEU A 100 8.63 -4.83 -3.22
CA LEU A 100 9.70 -5.75 -2.84
C LEU A 100 10.92 -5.53 -3.75
N ASP A 101 12.04 -5.21 -3.13
CA ASP A 101 13.38 -5.19 -3.74
C ASP A 101 14.44 -5.58 -2.70
N VAL A 102 15.63 -5.93 -3.18
CA VAL A 102 16.70 -6.46 -2.33
C VAL A 102 17.19 -5.45 -1.28
N GLU A 103 17.26 -4.17 -1.64
CA GLU A 103 17.70 -3.11 -0.71
C GLU A 103 16.70 -2.92 0.44
N LYS A 104 15.41 -2.98 0.12
CA LYS A 104 14.36 -2.87 1.14
C LYS A 104 14.26 -4.10 2.04
N LEU A 105 14.54 -5.31 1.51
CA LEU A 105 14.60 -6.52 2.34
C LEU A 105 15.64 -6.45 3.47
N ALA A 106 16.68 -5.64 3.31
CA ALA A 106 17.68 -5.44 4.36
C ALA A 106 17.18 -4.65 5.57
N VAL A 107 16.03 -3.94 5.45
CA VAL A 107 15.54 -3.01 6.46
C VAL A 107 14.05 -3.13 6.77
N LEU A 108 13.31 -3.96 6.01
CA LEU A 108 11.85 -4.10 6.12
C LEU A 108 11.44 -5.59 6.12
N ASP A 109 10.51 -5.94 6.99
CA ASP A 109 9.74 -7.19 6.96
C ASP A 109 8.44 -6.96 6.16
N PHE A 110 8.34 -7.59 5.00
CA PHE A 110 7.16 -7.47 4.14
C PHE A 110 6.00 -8.32 4.64
N VAL A 111 4.83 -7.71 4.79
CA VAL A 111 3.60 -8.39 5.20
C VAL A 111 2.95 -9.06 4.00
N HIS A 112 2.68 -10.35 4.09
CA HIS A 112 1.95 -11.13 3.10
C HIS A 112 0.54 -11.48 3.59
N PRO A 113 -0.45 -11.55 2.67
CA PRO A 113 -0.37 -11.28 1.24
C PRO A 113 -0.23 -9.79 0.91
N PRO A 114 0.11 -9.42 -0.37
CA PRO A 114 0.23 -8.03 -0.79
C PRO A 114 -1.10 -7.28 -0.72
N VAL A 115 -1.02 -5.95 -0.61
CA VAL A 115 -2.17 -5.04 -0.62
C VAL A 115 -2.85 -5.06 -1.99
N ALA A 116 -2.08 -4.88 -3.06
CA ALA A 116 -2.57 -4.83 -4.43
C ALA A 116 -1.44 -5.09 -5.43
N PRO A 117 -1.74 -5.60 -6.65
CA PRO A 117 -0.84 -5.53 -7.77
C PRO A 117 -0.77 -4.10 -8.32
N LEU A 118 0.43 -3.56 -8.47
CA LEU A 118 0.71 -2.32 -9.19
C LEU A 118 1.01 -2.67 -10.65
N GLN A 119 0.07 -2.37 -11.54
CA GLN A 119 0.16 -2.72 -12.95
C GLN A 119 0.50 -1.49 -13.78
N THR A 120 1.68 -1.49 -14.41
CA THR A 120 2.01 -0.53 -15.46
C THR A 120 1.33 -0.98 -16.75
N VAL A 121 0.43 -0.16 -17.25
CA VAL A 121 -0.32 -0.40 -18.49
C VAL A 121 0.01 0.65 -19.54
N ALA A 122 -0.21 0.33 -20.81
CA ALA A 122 -0.14 1.29 -21.89
C ALA A 122 -1.53 1.99 -22.03
N TRP A 123 -1.53 3.30 -21.86
CA TRP A 123 -2.68 4.17 -22.10
C TRP A 123 -2.58 4.72 -23.53
N VAL A 124 -3.65 4.58 -24.28
CA VAL A 124 -3.72 4.97 -25.70
C VAL A 124 -5.00 5.75 -25.98
N ARG A 125 -5.09 6.40 -27.14
CA ARG A 125 -6.35 6.93 -27.69
C ARG A 125 -7.31 5.76 -27.95
N HIS A 126 -8.60 6.03 -28.10
CA HIS A 126 -9.60 5.02 -28.42
C HIS A 126 -9.32 4.28 -29.74
N GLU A 127 -8.70 4.97 -30.70
CA GLU A 127 -8.25 4.37 -31.97
C GLU A 127 -6.72 4.49 -32.06
N PRO A 128 -5.94 3.57 -31.45
CA PRO A 128 -4.50 3.71 -31.37
C PRO A 128 -3.78 3.54 -32.71
N GLY A 129 -4.42 2.87 -33.70
CA GLY A 129 -3.84 2.64 -35.02
C GLY A 129 -2.87 1.43 -35.06
N PHE A 130 -2.81 0.63 -34.00
CA PHE A 130 -2.02 -0.60 -33.93
C PHE A 130 -2.74 -1.67 -33.09
N LEU A 131 -2.36 -2.93 -33.29
CA LEU A 131 -2.83 -4.03 -32.49
C LEU A 131 -1.92 -4.23 -31.27
N TYR A 132 -2.51 -4.72 -30.18
CA TYR A 132 -1.78 -4.99 -28.94
C TYR A 132 -2.17 -6.35 -28.38
N ALA A 133 -1.19 -7.23 -28.27
CA ALA A 133 -1.29 -8.52 -27.58
C ALA A 133 -0.31 -8.61 -26.40
N GLY A 134 0.63 -7.66 -26.30
CA GLY A 134 1.60 -7.61 -25.23
C GLY A 134 2.65 -6.50 -25.41
N ARG A 135 3.56 -6.43 -24.45
CA ARG A 135 4.62 -5.42 -24.37
C ARG A 135 5.41 -5.25 -25.66
N ASP A 136 5.71 -6.35 -26.36
CA ASP A 136 6.60 -6.32 -27.52
C ASP A 136 5.98 -5.59 -28.72
N ASP A 137 4.66 -5.47 -28.78
CA ASP A 137 3.95 -4.68 -29.79
C ASP A 137 4.14 -3.16 -29.63
N LEU A 138 4.71 -2.71 -28.51
CA LEU A 138 5.07 -1.30 -28.28
C LEU A 138 6.46 -0.94 -28.85
N ALA A 139 7.22 -1.93 -29.30
CA ALA A 139 8.56 -1.70 -29.86
C ALA A 139 8.48 -0.85 -31.13
N GLY A 140 9.32 0.17 -31.24
CA GLY A 140 9.34 1.11 -32.37
C GLY A 140 8.26 2.19 -32.35
N LEU A 141 7.28 2.12 -31.43
CA LEU A 141 6.27 3.16 -31.20
C LEU A 141 6.80 4.24 -30.25
N ARG A 142 6.24 5.45 -30.35
CA ARG A 142 6.64 6.60 -29.54
C ARG A 142 5.98 6.54 -28.18
N GLY A 143 6.70 6.09 -27.15
CA GLY A 143 6.23 5.96 -25.80
C GLY A 143 6.53 7.17 -24.91
N LEU A 144 5.67 7.41 -23.91
CA LEU A 144 5.92 8.36 -22.83
C LEU A 144 5.87 7.66 -21.47
N VAL A 145 6.70 8.11 -20.55
CA VAL A 145 6.65 7.85 -19.12
C VAL A 145 6.58 9.16 -18.36
N VAL A 146 6.03 9.16 -17.16
CA VAL A 146 5.94 10.36 -16.34
C VAL A 146 7.22 10.50 -15.50
N LYS A 147 7.67 11.73 -15.31
CA LYS A 147 8.82 12.03 -14.44
C LYS A 147 8.57 11.48 -13.02
N GLY A 148 9.51 10.68 -12.53
CA GLY A 148 9.42 10.02 -11.23
C GLY A 148 8.87 8.59 -11.27
N ASP A 149 8.31 8.14 -12.41
CA ASP A 149 8.00 6.73 -12.58
C ASP A 149 9.28 5.90 -12.63
N SER A 150 9.28 4.79 -11.92
CA SER A 150 10.43 3.87 -11.85
C SER A 150 10.48 2.86 -13.00
N PHE A 151 9.57 3.00 -13.99
CA PHE A 151 9.55 2.09 -15.13
C PHE A 151 10.66 2.48 -16.13
N THR A 152 11.55 1.54 -16.40
CA THR A 152 12.59 1.64 -17.43
C THR A 152 12.61 0.38 -18.27
N ASP A 153 12.72 0.53 -19.56
CA ASP A 153 12.79 -0.58 -20.49
C ASP A 153 13.64 -0.20 -21.70
N ALA A 154 14.80 -0.83 -21.84
CA ALA A 154 15.73 -0.56 -22.94
C ALA A 154 15.21 -0.95 -24.33
N GLY A 155 14.18 -1.81 -24.40
CA GLY A 155 13.56 -2.24 -25.66
C GLY A 155 12.47 -1.29 -26.17
N LEU A 156 12.09 -0.28 -25.36
CA LEU A 156 11.05 0.68 -25.71
C LEU A 156 11.62 2.09 -25.89
N GLN A 157 11.13 2.82 -26.90
CA GLN A 157 11.52 4.21 -27.15
C GLN A 157 10.71 5.15 -26.24
N LEU A 158 11.17 5.31 -24.98
CA LEU A 158 10.47 6.10 -23.98
C LEU A 158 11.06 7.50 -23.83
N ARG A 159 10.20 8.52 -23.89
CA ARG A 159 10.52 9.90 -23.52
C ARG A 159 9.81 10.24 -22.21
N THR A 160 10.40 11.12 -21.41
CA THR A 160 9.82 11.54 -20.14
C THR A 160 8.95 12.78 -20.30
N ALA A 161 7.71 12.70 -19.85
CA ALA A 161 6.81 13.84 -19.70
C ALA A 161 6.88 14.39 -18.26
N PRO A 162 6.67 15.70 -18.04
CA PRO A 162 6.68 16.30 -16.71
C PRO A 162 5.63 15.72 -15.75
N ASP A 163 4.43 15.48 -16.28
CA ASP A 163 3.28 14.93 -15.55
C ASP A 163 2.37 14.12 -16.47
N LEU A 164 1.42 13.39 -15.86
CA LEU A 164 0.50 12.52 -16.59
C LEU A 164 -0.48 13.32 -17.48
N ALA A 165 -0.91 14.51 -17.06
CA ALA A 165 -1.81 15.34 -17.85
C ALA A 165 -1.13 15.82 -19.15
N GLN A 166 0.14 16.22 -19.08
CA GLN A 166 0.90 16.60 -20.26
C GLN A 166 1.19 15.39 -21.16
N ALA A 167 1.55 14.24 -20.59
CA ALA A 167 1.70 13.00 -21.34
C ALA A 167 0.42 12.64 -22.11
N THR A 168 -0.74 12.72 -21.44
CA THR A 168 -2.04 12.46 -22.07
C THR A 168 -2.38 13.46 -23.14
N ARG A 169 -2.12 14.77 -22.94
CA ARG A 169 -2.32 15.77 -24.00
C ARG A 169 -1.44 15.53 -25.23
N SER A 170 -0.18 15.14 -25.04
CA SER A 170 0.70 14.74 -26.16
C SER A 170 0.19 13.50 -26.88
N LEU A 171 -0.36 12.53 -26.14
CA LEU A 171 -1.01 11.36 -26.72
C LEU A 171 -2.21 11.75 -27.59
N LEU A 172 -3.10 12.61 -27.10
CA LEU A 172 -4.28 13.06 -27.83
C LEU A 172 -3.93 13.89 -29.07
N LYS A 173 -2.82 14.64 -29.05
CA LYS A 173 -2.27 15.36 -30.19
C LYS A 173 -1.49 14.48 -31.17
N GLN A 174 -1.41 13.17 -30.95
CA GLN A 174 -0.67 12.22 -31.77
C GLN A 174 0.87 12.49 -31.80
N GLU A 175 1.39 13.18 -30.79
CA GLU A 175 2.83 13.39 -30.58
C GLU A 175 3.49 12.16 -29.93
N ALA A 176 2.67 11.26 -29.35
CA ALA A 176 3.00 9.96 -28.82
C ALA A 176 1.94 8.94 -29.22
N ASP A 177 2.32 7.67 -29.20
CA ASP A 177 1.45 6.55 -29.54
C ASP A 177 0.86 5.90 -28.27
N TYR A 178 1.61 5.93 -27.16
CA TYR A 178 1.17 5.43 -25.86
C TYR A 178 1.85 6.16 -24.69
N VAL A 179 1.21 6.04 -23.50
CA VAL A 179 1.75 6.50 -22.22
C VAL A 179 1.79 5.30 -21.27
N LEU A 180 2.95 4.99 -20.68
CA LEU A 180 3.07 3.98 -19.62
C LEU A 180 2.84 4.64 -18.27
N HIS A 181 1.87 4.14 -17.51
CA HIS A 181 1.62 4.60 -16.15
C HIS A 181 0.89 3.53 -15.33
N GLU A 182 0.99 3.61 -14.00
CA GLU A 182 0.29 2.70 -13.11
C GLU A 182 -1.23 2.87 -13.26
N ARG A 183 -1.92 1.75 -13.35
CA ARG A 183 -3.35 1.65 -13.70
C ARG A 183 -4.26 2.49 -12.82
N TYR A 184 -4.18 2.32 -11.51
CA TYR A 184 -5.09 2.97 -10.56
C TYR A 184 -4.74 4.45 -10.35
N SER A 185 -3.45 4.76 -10.29
CA SER A 185 -2.98 6.15 -10.22
C SER A 185 -3.41 6.94 -11.46
N ALA A 186 -3.34 6.33 -12.66
CA ALA A 186 -3.85 6.98 -13.88
C ALA A 186 -5.36 7.22 -13.81
N VAL A 187 -6.15 6.22 -13.41
CA VAL A 187 -7.61 6.38 -13.27
C VAL A 187 -7.94 7.51 -12.29
N ALA A 188 -7.25 7.57 -11.14
CA ALA A 188 -7.47 8.62 -10.16
C ALA A 188 -7.15 10.02 -10.72
N ARG A 189 -5.96 10.17 -11.33
CA ARG A 189 -5.47 11.47 -11.81
C ARG A 189 -6.21 11.96 -13.04
N LEU A 190 -6.38 11.10 -14.05
CA LEU A 190 -7.09 11.46 -15.29
C LEU A 190 -8.58 11.66 -15.03
N GLY A 191 -9.20 10.85 -14.15
CA GLY A 191 -10.59 11.03 -13.74
C GLY A 191 -10.83 12.36 -13.03
N GLY A 192 -9.90 12.80 -12.15
CA GLY A 192 -9.96 14.12 -11.52
C GLY A 192 -9.79 15.30 -12.48
N GLN A 193 -9.24 15.07 -13.68
CA GLN A 193 -8.98 16.09 -14.70
C GLN A 193 -9.95 16.02 -15.89
N GLY A 194 -10.91 15.09 -15.89
CA GLY A 194 -11.83 14.90 -17.01
C GLY A 194 -11.17 14.33 -18.29
N LEU A 195 -9.99 13.71 -18.16
CA LEU A 195 -9.24 13.17 -19.29
C LEU A 195 -9.38 11.65 -19.42
N LEU A 196 -10.01 10.98 -18.45
CA LEU A 196 -10.08 9.52 -18.42
C LEU A 196 -10.90 8.95 -19.59
N ASP A 197 -11.97 9.64 -19.96
CA ASP A 197 -12.87 9.22 -21.04
C ASP A 197 -12.27 9.44 -22.45
N GLU A 198 -11.13 10.14 -22.55
CA GLU A 198 -10.43 10.38 -23.81
C GLU A 198 -9.41 9.29 -24.16
N VAL A 199 -9.15 8.39 -23.21
CA VAL A 199 -8.12 7.37 -23.34
C VAL A 199 -8.63 6.00 -22.88
N GLN A 200 -7.99 4.98 -23.38
CA GLN A 200 -8.21 3.59 -22.92
C GLN A 200 -6.88 2.94 -22.54
N ARG A 201 -6.95 1.97 -21.62
CA ARG A 201 -5.80 1.15 -21.29
C ARG A 201 -5.77 -0.10 -22.16
N LEU A 202 -4.58 -0.56 -22.47
CA LEU A 202 -4.36 -1.83 -23.14
C LEU A 202 -4.11 -2.95 -22.12
N GLU A 203 -4.54 -4.16 -22.45
CA GLU A 203 -4.32 -5.38 -21.68
C GLU A 203 -3.68 -6.45 -22.59
N PRO A 204 -2.74 -7.25 -22.09
CA PRO A 204 -2.27 -7.37 -20.72
C PRO A 204 -1.37 -6.19 -20.28
N PRO A 205 -1.10 -6.03 -18.96
CA PRO A 205 -0.20 -5.00 -18.47
C PRO A 205 1.23 -5.22 -18.97
N VAL A 206 1.95 -4.12 -19.17
CA VAL A 206 3.36 -4.13 -19.61
C VAL A 206 4.28 -4.66 -18.49
N ALA A 207 3.95 -4.34 -17.24
CA ALA A 207 4.64 -4.84 -16.06
C ALA A 207 3.69 -4.92 -14.86
N SER A 208 4.01 -5.79 -13.91
CA SER A 208 3.28 -5.90 -12.64
C SER A 208 4.27 -6.07 -11.49
N ARG A 209 4.01 -5.37 -10.37
CA ARG A 209 4.73 -5.50 -9.11
C ARG A 209 3.72 -5.61 -7.98
N GLU A 210 4.10 -6.26 -6.89
CA GLU A 210 3.23 -6.37 -5.72
C GLU A 210 3.55 -5.26 -4.73
N MET A 211 2.50 -4.59 -4.22
CA MET A 211 2.59 -3.58 -3.17
C MET A 211 2.22 -4.20 -1.83
N HIS A 212 3.04 -3.95 -0.82
CA HIS A 212 2.91 -4.53 0.51
C HIS A 212 2.84 -3.46 1.60
N LEU A 213 2.25 -3.82 2.73
CA LEU A 213 2.62 -3.22 4.00
C LEU A 213 3.98 -3.80 4.40
N ALA A 214 4.85 -3.01 4.99
CA ALA A 214 6.14 -3.50 5.47
C ALA A 214 6.47 -2.88 6.82
N VAL A 215 6.97 -3.70 7.74
CA VAL A 215 7.36 -3.31 9.10
C VAL A 215 8.85 -3.00 9.13
N ALA A 216 9.25 -1.89 9.73
CA ALA A 216 10.66 -1.53 9.89
C ALA A 216 11.39 -2.53 10.80
N HIS A 217 12.58 -2.98 10.42
CA HIS A 217 13.40 -3.85 11.28
C HIS A 217 13.73 -3.16 12.61
N ASP A 218 14.06 -1.88 12.58
CA ASP A 218 14.47 -1.08 13.74
C ASP A 218 13.30 -0.45 14.52
N SER A 219 12.04 -0.75 14.14
CA SER A 219 10.87 -0.29 14.90
C SER A 219 10.82 -0.96 16.28
N ALA A 220 10.57 -0.16 17.30
CA ALA A 220 10.30 -0.66 18.65
C ALA A 220 9.06 -1.58 18.71
N CYS A 221 8.11 -1.42 17.76
CA CYS A 221 6.90 -2.22 17.64
C CYS A 221 7.12 -3.51 16.83
N ASN A 222 8.28 -3.69 16.20
CA ASN A 222 8.58 -4.89 15.43
C ASN A 222 8.78 -6.09 16.35
N ASP A 223 7.76 -6.91 16.48
CA ASP A 223 7.79 -8.17 17.22
C ASP A 223 7.05 -9.29 16.45
N PRO A 224 7.27 -10.57 16.83
CA PRO A 224 6.63 -11.69 16.15
C PRO A 224 5.10 -11.67 16.19
N TRP A 225 4.51 -11.12 17.27
CA TRP A 225 3.06 -11.03 17.42
C TRP A 225 2.49 -10.05 16.39
N LEU A 226 3.04 -8.81 16.32
CA LEU A 226 2.54 -7.80 15.38
C LEU A 226 2.66 -8.28 13.92
N ARG A 227 3.84 -8.83 13.53
CA ARG A 227 4.01 -9.39 12.18
C ARG A 227 3.02 -10.49 11.86
N GLY A 228 2.81 -11.42 12.82
CA GLY A 228 1.84 -12.51 12.69
C GLY A 228 0.41 -11.99 12.54
N GLN A 229 0.00 -11.02 13.37
CA GLN A 229 -1.34 -10.44 13.32
C GLN A 229 -1.57 -9.65 12.02
N LEU A 230 -0.60 -8.87 11.56
CA LEU A 230 -0.68 -8.18 10.27
C LEU A 230 -0.91 -9.18 9.12
N ALA A 231 -0.17 -10.28 9.07
CA ALA A 231 -0.31 -11.30 8.03
C ALA A 231 -1.67 -12.03 8.09
N ILE A 232 -2.12 -12.38 9.30
CA ILE A 232 -3.44 -13.01 9.52
C ILE A 232 -4.55 -12.07 9.06
N LYS A 233 -4.55 -10.81 9.53
CA LYS A 233 -5.58 -9.84 9.20
C LYS A 233 -5.58 -9.45 7.73
N MET A 234 -4.40 -9.31 7.11
CA MET A 234 -4.30 -9.12 5.65
C MET A 234 -4.93 -10.29 4.88
N THR A 235 -4.72 -11.52 5.31
CA THR A 235 -5.31 -12.71 4.68
C THR A 235 -6.82 -12.71 4.82
N GLU A 236 -7.35 -12.44 6.01
CA GLU A 236 -8.79 -12.36 6.30
C GLU A 236 -9.46 -11.26 5.45
N LEU A 237 -8.92 -10.04 5.45
CA LEU A 237 -9.48 -8.91 4.72
C LEU A 237 -9.41 -9.10 3.21
N ARG A 238 -8.33 -9.71 2.71
CA ARG A 238 -8.20 -10.04 1.28
C ARG A 238 -9.22 -11.09 0.85
N ALA A 239 -9.44 -12.13 1.64
CA ALA A 239 -10.46 -13.15 1.38
C ALA A 239 -11.88 -12.54 1.35
N ALA A 240 -12.13 -11.54 2.20
CA ALA A 240 -13.39 -10.78 2.25
C ALA A 240 -13.51 -9.71 1.14
N GLY A 241 -12.49 -9.51 0.29
CA GLY A 241 -12.48 -8.53 -0.79
C GLY A 241 -12.29 -7.07 -0.36
N VAL A 242 -11.99 -6.83 0.92
CA VAL A 242 -11.86 -5.48 1.51
C VAL A 242 -10.84 -4.59 0.78
N PRO A 243 -9.64 -5.05 0.38
CA PRO A 243 -8.69 -4.17 -0.32
C PRO A 243 -9.26 -3.60 -1.63
N ARG A 244 -10.03 -4.39 -2.39
CA ARG A 244 -10.69 -3.91 -3.64
C ARG A 244 -11.80 -2.91 -3.36
N GLN A 245 -12.58 -3.14 -2.31
CA GLN A 245 -13.61 -2.21 -1.87
C GLN A 245 -13.00 -0.87 -1.48
N LEU A 246 -12.01 -0.86 -0.59
CA LEU A 246 -11.31 0.36 -0.14
C LEU A 246 -10.66 1.11 -1.30
N LEU A 247 -10.11 0.39 -2.28
CA LEU A 247 -9.54 1.00 -3.48
C LEU A 247 -10.62 1.75 -4.30
N SER A 248 -11.79 1.14 -4.49
CA SER A 248 -12.92 1.77 -5.20
C SER A 248 -13.46 2.98 -4.45
N GLU A 249 -13.64 2.89 -3.14
CA GLU A 249 -14.08 3.99 -2.29
C GLU A 249 -13.10 5.16 -2.33
N ASN A 250 -11.80 4.89 -2.30
CA ASN A 250 -10.78 5.92 -2.34
C ASN A 250 -10.58 6.55 -3.73
N LEU A 251 -10.89 5.84 -4.82
CA LEU A 251 -11.00 6.44 -6.16
C LEU A 251 -12.12 7.48 -6.20
N LEU A 252 -13.29 7.16 -5.65
CA LEU A 252 -14.42 8.10 -5.55
C LEU A 252 -14.06 9.29 -4.66
N ARG A 253 -13.48 9.03 -3.48
CA ARG A 253 -13.04 10.06 -2.54
C ARG A 253 -12.05 11.05 -3.17
N TRP A 254 -11.06 10.53 -3.90
CA TRP A 254 -10.11 11.36 -4.63
C TRP A 254 -10.80 12.24 -5.66
N ARG A 255 -11.66 11.66 -6.51
CA ARG A 255 -12.42 12.40 -7.53
C ARG A 255 -13.26 13.51 -6.91
N ASP A 256 -13.96 13.22 -5.82
CA ASP A 256 -14.79 14.21 -5.12
C ASP A 256 -13.96 15.35 -4.49
N GLN A 257 -12.74 15.06 -4.06
CA GLN A 257 -11.81 16.09 -3.58
C GLN A 257 -11.29 16.98 -4.71
N GLN A 258 -11.03 16.42 -5.90
CA GLN A 258 -10.59 17.18 -7.05
C GLN A 258 -11.70 18.06 -7.66
N SER A 259 -12.96 17.67 -7.54
CA SER A 259 -14.11 18.43 -8.04
C SER A 259 -14.50 19.64 -7.16
N LYS A 260 -14.02 19.67 -5.90
CA LYS A 260 -14.27 20.81 -5.00
C LYS A 260 -13.32 21.96 -5.35
N PRO A 261 -13.82 23.20 -5.52
CA PRO A 261 -12.95 24.35 -5.71
C PRO A 261 -11.98 24.45 -4.53
N ALA A 262 -10.69 24.75 -4.83
CA ALA A 262 -9.69 24.98 -3.80
C ALA A 262 -10.23 26.02 -2.81
N LYS A 263 -10.30 25.67 -1.52
CA LYS A 263 -10.61 26.67 -0.48
C LYS A 263 -9.54 27.75 -0.59
N THR A 264 -9.91 28.91 -1.07
CA THR A 264 -9.02 30.08 -1.06
C THR A 264 -8.61 30.34 0.40
N PRO A 265 -7.31 30.54 0.68
CA PRO A 265 -6.80 30.74 2.04
C PRO A 265 -7.32 32.00 2.68
#